data_6e772cce6e9487d9dc3bec579e5282d7
#
_entry.id   6e772cce6e9487d9dc3bec579e5282d7
#
_cell.length_a   1.000
_cell.length_b   1.000
_cell.length_c   1.000
_cell.angle_alpha   90.00
_cell.angle_beta   90.00
_cell.angle_gamma   90.00
#
_symmetry.space_group_name_H-M   'P 1'
#
loop_
_entity.id
_entity.type
_entity.pdbx_description
1 polymer ?
#
loop_
_entity_poly.entity_id
_entity_poly.type
_entity_poly.pdbx_seq_one_letter_code
_entity_poly.pdbx_strand_id
1 'polypeptide(L)'
;MDQVPVTRDTLRNLKNKRDEEIRIQKVNACISKVYSDIIHTAKISIETSYYYVLPSVPVSNSTPEFHRENKEDILNGLRTLFPDCSVEYSALTLIRGQDGKLYDISKMDEKVMQFAFHQSYMNNRNTSQELYIVIDWS
;
A
#
# COMPACT_ATOMS: atom_id res chain seq x y z
N MET A 1 -18.92 -45.74 -8.68
CA MET A 1 -18.18 -44.61 -9.28
C MET A 1 -16.70 -44.97 -9.31
N ASP A 2 -16.19 -45.00 -10.49
CA ASP A 2 -14.76 -45.36 -10.66
C ASP A 2 -13.92 -44.10 -10.50
N GLN A 3 -12.93 -44.19 -9.64
CA GLN A 3 -11.96 -43.14 -9.45
C GLN A 3 -10.79 -43.30 -10.38
N VAL A 4 -10.41 -42.22 -11.04
CA VAL A 4 -9.26 -42.22 -11.95
C VAL A 4 -7.99 -42.03 -11.12
N PRO A 5 -6.96 -42.86 -11.33
CA PRO A 5 -5.66 -42.67 -10.67
C PRO A 5 -5.09 -41.28 -11.01
N VAL A 6 -4.54 -40.61 -10.00
CA VAL A 6 -3.98 -39.25 -10.12
C VAL A 6 -2.49 -39.34 -9.80
N THR A 7 -1.67 -38.85 -10.73
CA THR A 7 -0.21 -38.85 -10.55
C THR A 7 0.23 -37.73 -9.59
N ARG A 8 1.47 -37.89 -9.10
CA ARG A 8 2.13 -36.88 -8.28
C ARG A 8 2.18 -35.53 -9.00
N ASP A 9 2.52 -35.54 -10.28
CA ASP A 9 2.62 -34.29 -11.07
C ASP A 9 1.27 -33.62 -11.23
N THR A 10 0.20 -34.38 -11.43
CA THR A 10 -1.16 -33.82 -11.49
C THR A 10 -1.54 -33.16 -10.17
N LEU A 11 -1.24 -33.80 -9.04
CA LEU A 11 -1.53 -33.24 -7.71
C LEU A 11 -0.73 -31.96 -7.47
N ARG A 12 0.53 -31.93 -7.84
CA ARG A 12 1.38 -30.74 -7.74
C ARG A 12 0.83 -29.59 -8.59
N ASN A 13 0.40 -29.88 -9.80
CA ASN A 13 -0.18 -28.89 -10.70
C ASN A 13 -1.48 -28.32 -10.17
N LEU A 14 -2.34 -29.15 -9.57
CA LEU A 14 -3.58 -28.73 -8.95
C LEU A 14 -3.29 -27.78 -7.76
N LYS A 15 -2.30 -28.16 -6.93
CA LYS A 15 -1.90 -27.31 -5.81
C LYS A 15 -1.34 -25.97 -6.28
N ASN A 16 -0.45 -25.98 -7.28
CA ASN A 16 0.15 -24.77 -7.81
C ASN A 16 -0.91 -23.85 -8.41
N LYS A 17 -1.88 -24.42 -9.11
CA LYS A 17 -3.01 -23.66 -9.66
C LYS A 17 -3.84 -23.02 -8.54
N ARG A 18 -4.12 -23.77 -7.49
CA ARG A 18 -4.85 -23.26 -6.33
C ARG A 18 -4.11 -22.14 -5.62
N ASP A 19 -2.80 -22.31 -5.41
CA ASP A 19 -1.95 -21.30 -4.78
C ASP A 19 -1.93 -20.00 -5.61
N GLU A 20 -1.85 -20.13 -6.93
CA GLU A 20 -1.88 -18.99 -7.85
C GLU A 20 -3.23 -18.27 -7.82
N GLU A 21 -4.34 -19.00 -7.78
CA GLU A 21 -5.68 -18.43 -7.65
C GLU A 21 -5.84 -17.64 -6.36
N ILE A 22 -5.33 -18.17 -5.25
CA ILE A 22 -5.34 -17.49 -3.94
C ILE A 22 -4.51 -16.22 -4.00
N ARG A 23 -3.32 -16.28 -4.60
CA ARG A 23 -2.44 -15.12 -4.77
C ARG A 23 -3.14 -14.02 -5.54
N ILE A 24 -3.75 -14.35 -6.67
CA ILE A 24 -4.48 -13.39 -7.51
C ILE A 24 -5.64 -12.77 -6.75
N GLN A 25 -6.39 -13.56 -5.99
CA GLN A 25 -7.50 -13.04 -5.18
C GLN A 25 -7.01 -12.03 -4.14
N LYS A 26 -5.89 -12.32 -3.48
CA LYS A 26 -5.31 -11.40 -2.49
C LYS A 26 -4.80 -10.11 -3.13
N VAL A 27 -4.15 -10.21 -4.29
CA VAL A 27 -3.69 -9.05 -5.05
C VAL A 27 -4.89 -8.18 -5.43
N ASN A 28 -5.93 -8.79 -5.98
CA ASN A 28 -7.14 -8.06 -6.38
C ASN A 28 -7.85 -7.42 -5.19
N ALA A 29 -7.89 -8.10 -4.05
CA ALA A 29 -8.48 -7.54 -2.83
C ALA A 29 -7.71 -6.30 -2.35
N CYS A 30 -6.38 -6.35 -2.40
CA CYS A 30 -5.53 -5.21 -2.06
C CYS A 30 -5.78 -4.03 -3.01
N ILE A 31 -5.80 -4.28 -4.32
CA ILE A 31 -6.04 -3.26 -5.33
C ILE A 31 -7.43 -2.63 -5.12
N SER A 32 -8.46 -3.43 -4.88
CA SER A 32 -9.81 -2.94 -4.63
C SER A 32 -9.91 -2.07 -3.39
N LYS A 33 -9.21 -2.46 -2.32
CA LYS A 33 -9.19 -1.68 -1.08
C LYS A 33 -8.55 -0.32 -1.30
N VAL A 34 -7.39 -0.28 -1.94
CA VAL A 34 -6.67 0.96 -2.24
C VAL A 34 -7.51 1.82 -3.18
N TYR A 35 -8.11 1.24 -4.21
CA TYR A 35 -8.99 1.95 -5.14
C TYR A 35 -10.14 2.64 -4.40
N SER A 36 -10.85 1.91 -3.54
CA SER A 36 -11.97 2.46 -2.77
C SER A 36 -11.51 3.59 -1.86
N ASP A 37 -10.36 3.44 -1.20
CA ASP A 37 -9.83 4.46 -0.31
C ASP A 37 -9.43 5.73 -1.06
N ILE A 38 -8.86 5.59 -2.26
CA ILE A 38 -8.50 6.74 -3.11
C ILE A 38 -9.75 7.51 -3.53
N ILE A 39 -10.78 6.82 -4.00
CA ILE A 39 -12.02 7.44 -4.44
C ILE A 39 -12.67 8.19 -3.26
N HIS A 40 -12.71 7.56 -2.09
CA HIS A 40 -13.24 8.18 -0.89
C HIS A 40 -12.45 9.43 -0.50
N THR A 41 -11.12 9.33 -0.47
CA THR A 41 -10.24 10.46 -0.14
C THR A 41 -10.43 11.62 -1.11
N ALA A 42 -10.52 11.35 -2.40
CA ALA A 42 -10.73 12.39 -3.41
C ALA A 42 -12.06 13.12 -3.22
N LYS A 43 -13.08 12.44 -2.69
CA LYS A 43 -14.41 13.04 -2.48
C LYS A 43 -14.51 13.88 -1.24
N ILE A 44 -13.76 13.56 -0.19
CA ILE A 44 -13.97 14.19 1.13
C ILE A 44 -12.78 14.99 1.65
N SER A 45 -11.61 14.86 1.02
CA SER A 45 -10.36 15.45 1.50
C SER A 45 -9.87 16.55 0.54
N ILE A 46 -9.12 17.51 1.08
CA ILE A 46 -8.38 18.49 0.29
C ILE A 46 -7.07 17.92 -0.28
N GLU A 47 -6.73 16.69 0.10
CA GLU A 47 -5.52 16.01 -0.35
C GLU A 47 -5.59 15.70 -1.84
N THR A 48 -4.43 15.75 -2.51
CA THR A 48 -4.26 15.37 -3.92
C THR A 48 -3.43 14.11 -4.05
N SER A 49 -3.25 13.40 -2.96
CA SER A 49 -2.53 12.13 -2.91
C SER A 49 -3.08 11.25 -1.81
N TYR A 50 -2.85 9.96 -1.95
CA TYR A 50 -3.23 8.96 -0.96
C TYR A 50 -2.01 8.11 -0.62
N TYR A 51 -1.85 7.84 0.67
CA TYR A 51 -0.75 7.07 1.22
C TYR A 51 -1.31 5.83 1.88
N TYR A 52 -1.14 4.68 1.23
CA TYR A 52 -1.53 3.40 1.80
C TYR A 52 -0.33 2.81 2.53
N VAL A 53 -0.41 2.73 3.87
CA VAL A 53 0.67 2.17 4.68
C VAL A 53 0.66 0.65 4.58
N LEU A 54 1.82 0.07 4.30
CA LEU A 54 1.96 -1.38 4.32
C LEU A 54 2.07 -1.86 5.78
N PRO A 55 1.41 -2.98 6.12
CA PRO A 55 1.50 -3.49 7.48
C PRO A 55 2.94 -3.92 7.81
N SER A 56 3.41 -3.52 8.99
CA SER A 56 4.72 -3.93 9.52
C SER A 56 4.65 -5.27 10.24
N VAL A 57 3.44 -5.73 10.55
CA VAL A 57 3.17 -7.03 11.17
C VAL A 57 2.06 -7.71 10.36
N PRO A 58 1.98 -9.05 10.37
CA PRO A 58 0.91 -9.76 9.65
C PRO A 58 -0.47 -9.34 10.15
N VAL A 59 -1.34 -8.94 9.22
CA VAL A 59 -2.71 -8.56 9.51
C VAL A 59 -3.59 -9.26 8.49
N SER A 60 -4.42 -10.21 8.95
CA SER A 60 -5.36 -10.93 8.10
C SER A 60 -4.64 -11.55 6.88
N ASN A 61 -4.95 -11.11 5.66
CA ASN A 61 -4.35 -11.62 4.43
C ASN A 61 -3.22 -10.73 3.91
N SER A 62 -2.82 -9.71 4.67
CA SER A 62 -1.81 -8.75 4.24
C SER A 62 -0.60 -8.87 5.15
N THR A 63 0.55 -9.19 4.57
CA THR A 63 1.82 -9.30 5.28
C THR A 63 2.89 -8.50 4.52
N PRO A 64 4.00 -8.11 5.20
CA PRO A 64 5.11 -7.47 4.48
C PRO A 64 5.66 -8.35 3.35
N GLU A 65 5.74 -9.66 3.56
CA GLU A 65 6.21 -10.61 2.54
C GLU A 65 5.29 -10.64 1.33
N PHE A 66 3.97 -10.63 1.57
CA PHE A 66 2.99 -10.60 0.49
C PHE A 66 3.19 -9.37 -0.40
N HIS A 67 3.35 -8.20 0.18
CA HIS A 67 3.57 -6.97 -0.58
C HIS A 67 4.89 -6.99 -1.33
N ARG A 68 5.95 -7.52 -0.72
CA ARG A 68 7.24 -7.62 -1.37
C ARG A 68 7.20 -8.55 -2.58
N GLU A 69 6.55 -9.70 -2.44
CA GLU A 69 6.46 -10.71 -3.50
C GLU A 69 5.53 -10.29 -4.64
N ASN A 70 4.50 -9.50 -4.34
CA ASN A 70 3.46 -9.12 -5.30
C ASN A 70 3.48 -7.63 -5.66
N LYS A 71 4.57 -6.93 -5.37
CA LYS A 71 4.72 -5.50 -5.58
C LYS A 71 4.38 -5.08 -7.00
N GLU A 72 4.95 -5.76 -7.99
CA GLU A 72 4.75 -5.39 -9.40
C GLU A 72 3.31 -5.58 -9.83
N ASP A 73 2.67 -6.67 -9.43
CA ASP A 73 1.27 -6.94 -9.77
C ASP A 73 0.34 -5.91 -9.17
N ILE A 74 0.58 -5.52 -7.92
CA ILE A 74 -0.22 -4.49 -7.23
C ILE A 74 -0.02 -3.14 -7.91
N LEU A 75 1.22 -2.73 -8.18
CA LEU A 75 1.50 -1.46 -8.84
C LEU A 75 0.90 -1.41 -10.25
N ASN A 76 1.04 -2.48 -11.02
CA ASN A 76 0.52 -2.54 -12.38
C ASN A 76 -1.00 -2.47 -12.39
N GLY A 77 -1.67 -3.15 -11.45
CA GLY A 77 -3.13 -3.08 -11.30
C GLY A 77 -3.59 -1.67 -10.97
N LEU A 78 -2.92 -1.00 -10.03
CA LEU A 78 -3.26 0.38 -9.66
C LEU A 78 -2.95 1.36 -10.79
N ARG A 79 -1.85 1.20 -11.50
CA ARG A 79 -1.50 2.05 -12.65
C ARG A 79 -2.50 1.92 -13.77
N THR A 80 -3.05 0.72 -13.97
CA THR A 80 -4.11 0.49 -14.96
C THR A 80 -5.39 1.23 -14.60
N LEU A 81 -5.74 1.29 -13.31
CA LEU A 81 -6.93 1.98 -12.83
C LEU A 81 -6.75 3.50 -12.75
N PHE A 82 -5.51 3.97 -12.57
CA PHE A 82 -5.18 5.38 -12.44
C PHE A 82 -4.07 5.77 -13.43
N PRO A 83 -4.36 5.73 -14.75
CA PRO A 83 -3.30 5.86 -15.77
C PRO A 83 -2.61 7.22 -15.79
N ASP A 84 -3.29 8.27 -15.31
CA ASP A 84 -2.74 9.63 -15.32
C ASP A 84 -2.16 10.04 -13.96
N CYS A 85 -2.12 9.11 -13.00
CA CYS A 85 -1.61 9.37 -11.65
C CYS A 85 -0.24 8.74 -11.48
N SER A 86 0.55 9.31 -10.56
CA SER A 86 1.78 8.66 -10.10
C SER A 86 1.43 7.59 -9.09
N VAL A 87 1.93 6.36 -9.28
CA VAL A 87 1.70 5.23 -8.38
C VAL A 87 3.04 4.56 -8.11
N GLU A 88 3.51 4.65 -6.87
CA GLU A 88 4.84 4.14 -6.50
C GLU A 88 4.87 3.63 -5.07
N TYR A 89 5.82 2.73 -4.78
CA TYR A 89 6.21 2.43 -3.42
C TYR A 89 7.27 3.42 -2.95
N SER A 90 7.10 3.95 -1.75
CA SER A 90 8.08 4.87 -1.16
C SER A 90 8.21 4.64 0.34
N ALA A 91 9.45 4.70 0.83
CA ALA A 91 9.72 4.70 2.26
C ALA A 91 9.67 6.15 2.74
N LEU A 92 8.72 6.46 3.60
CA LEU A 92 8.44 7.82 4.03
C LEU A 92 8.30 7.90 5.55
N THR A 93 8.58 9.08 6.09
CA THR A 93 8.22 9.42 7.47
C THR A 93 7.17 10.52 7.40
N LEU A 94 5.90 10.14 7.48
CA LEU A 94 4.79 11.07 7.34
C LEU A 94 4.32 11.59 8.69
N ILE A 95 4.02 12.88 8.71
CA ILE A 95 3.42 13.53 9.87
C ILE A 95 2.38 14.54 9.37
N ARG A 96 1.31 14.70 10.13
CA ARG A 96 0.25 15.64 9.77
C ARG A 96 0.58 17.02 10.33
N GLY A 97 0.56 18.03 9.46
CA GLY A 97 0.81 19.41 9.84
C GLY A 97 -0.41 20.07 10.47
N GLN A 98 -0.23 21.31 10.92
CA GLN A 98 -1.31 22.11 11.49
C GLN A 98 -2.41 22.42 10.48
N ASP A 99 -2.07 22.45 9.20
CA ASP A 99 -3.03 22.65 8.11
C ASP A 99 -3.82 21.39 7.75
N GLY A 100 -3.56 20.26 8.42
CA GLY A 100 -4.22 18.99 8.18
C GLY A 100 -3.62 18.17 7.06
N LYS A 101 -2.59 18.64 6.38
CA LYS A 101 -1.93 17.92 5.29
C LYS A 101 -0.82 17.03 5.81
N LEU A 102 -0.52 15.95 5.07
CA LEU A 102 0.58 15.05 5.37
C LEU A 102 1.87 15.55 4.72
N TYR A 103 2.97 15.44 5.45
CA TYR A 103 4.30 15.84 5.00
C TYR A 103 5.29 14.72 5.25
N ASP A 104 6.19 14.50 4.30
CA ASP A 104 7.35 13.62 4.48
C ASP A 104 8.47 14.43 5.12
N ILE A 105 8.67 14.23 6.42
CA ILE A 105 9.64 15.00 7.19
C ILE A 105 11.08 14.55 6.98
N SER A 106 11.31 13.42 6.31
CA SER A 106 12.66 12.94 6.04
C SER A 106 13.44 13.87 5.10
N LYS A 107 12.73 14.68 4.32
CA LYS A 107 13.31 15.62 3.35
C LYS A 107 13.17 17.08 3.77
N MET A 108 12.64 17.34 4.95
CA MET A 108 12.38 18.71 5.40
C MET A 108 13.53 19.25 6.24
N ASP A 109 13.83 20.52 6.03
CA ASP A 109 14.70 21.31 6.88
C ASP A 109 14.07 21.46 8.26
N GLU A 110 14.89 21.46 9.31
CA GLU A 110 14.42 21.61 10.70
C GLU A 110 13.64 22.90 10.91
N LYS A 111 14.06 24.01 10.29
CA LYS A 111 13.35 25.28 10.37
C LYS A 111 11.96 25.20 9.74
N VAL A 112 11.85 24.51 8.62
CA VAL A 112 10.55 24.30 7.95
C VAL A 112 9.67 23.45 8.83
N MET A 113 10.22 22.42 9.47
CA MET A 113 9.46 21.57 10.40
C MET A 113 8.93 22.36 11.60
N GLN A 114 9.72 23.25 12.17
CA GLN A 114 9.28 24.10 13.27
C GLN A 114 8.14 25.03 12.87
N PHE A 115 8.12 25.47 11.62
CA PHE A 115 7.04 26.27 11.06
C PHE A 115 5.78 25.48 10.80
N ALA A 116 5.92 24.27 10.27
CA ALA A 116 4.80 23.43 9.84
C ALA A 116 4.13 22.70 11.01
N PHE A 117 4.87 22.45 12.11
CA PHE A 117 4.41 21.59 13.20
C PHE A 117 4.58 22.29 14.54
N HIS A 118 3.67 21.98 15.46
CA HIS A 118 3.79 22.45 16.83
C HIS A 118 4.97 21.74 17.53
N GLN A 119 5.72 22.48 18.37
CA GLN A 119 6.93 21.96 18.98
C GLN A 119 6.69 20.69 19.83
N SER A 120 5.61 20.66 20.62
CA SER A 120 5.26 19.48 21.41
C SER A 120 4.95 18.27 20.54
N TYR A 121 4.39 18.51 19.36
CA TYR A 121 4.09 17.48 18.39
C TYR A 121 5.37 16.87 17.82
N MET A 122 6.35 17.71 17.53
CA MET A 122 7.66 17.25 17.00
C MET A 122 8.42 16.39 18.03
N ASN A 123 8.31 16.72 19.30
CA ASN A 123 9.00 15.97 20.36
C ASN A 123 8.41 14.56 20.55
N ASN A 124 7.16 14.37 20.19
CA ASN A 124 6.43 13.11 20.37
C ASN A 124 6.22 12.34 19.06
N ARG A 125 6.76 12.86 17.95
CA ARG A 125 6.54 12.23 16.64
C ARG A 125 7.25 10.88 16.54
N ASN A 126 6.67 9.98 15.76
CA ASN A 126 7.34 8.76 15.33
C ASN A 126 8.29 9.11 14.18
N THR A 127 9.58 8.85 14.37
CA THR A 127 10.62 9.14 13.36
C THR A 127 10.94 7.93 12.48
N SER A 128 10.28 6.78 12.69
CA SER A 128 10.51 5.58 11.90
C SER A 128 9.93 5.75 10.50
N GLN A 129 10.72 5.32 9.49
CA GLN A 129 10.21 5.24 8.13
C GLN A 129 9.28 4.05 7.99
N GLU A 130 8.19 4.25 7.26
CA GLU A 130 7.27 3.19 6.88
C GLU A 130 7.19 3.11 5.37
N LEU A 131 6.84 1.93 4.85
CA LEU A 131 6.69 1.72 3.43
C LEU A 131 5.23 1.99 3.04
N TYR A 132 5.06 2.83 2.03
CA TYR A 132 3.74 3.23 1.51
C TYR A 132 3.61 2.93 0.04
N ILE A 133 2.38 2.65 -0.39
CA ILE A 133 1.98 2.86 -1.79
C ILE A 133 1.47 4.29 -1.87
N VAL A 134 2.10 5.09 -2.70
CA VAL A 134 1.74 6.51 -2.87
C VAL A 134 1.07 6.70 -4.22
N ILE A 135 -0.14 7.24 -4.19
CA ILE A 135 -0.90 7.59 -5.38
C ILE A 135 -1.10 9.11 -5.37
N ASP A 136 -0.60 9.78 -6.41
CA ASP A 136 -0.61 11.24 -6.52
C ASP A 136 -1.33 11.64 -7.80
N TRP A 137 -2.39 12.46 -7.64
CA TRP A 137 -3.19 12.98 -8.74
C TRP A 137 -3.12 14.51 -8.84
N SER A 138 -2.13 15.12 -8.18
CA SER A 138 -1.92 16.56 -8.24
C SER A 138 -1.52 17.06 -9.63
#